data_d7c2b2ea59a479dc2cd807b6571ff724
#
_entry.id   d7c2b2ea59a479dc2cd807b6571ff724
#
_cell.length_a   1.000
_cell.length_b   1.000
_cell.length_c   1.000
_cell.angle_alpha   90.00
_cell.angle_beta   90.00
_cell.angle_gamma   90.00
#
_symmetry.space_group_name_H-M   'P 1'
#
loop_
_entity.id
_entity.type
_entity.pdbx_description
1 polymer ?
#
loop_
_entity_poly.entity_id
_entity_poly.type
_entity_poly.pdbx_seq_one_letter_code
_entity_poly.pdbx_strand_id
1 'polypeptide(L)'
;GDNWSAGTTMELQFESNSTDDLTIDQNTATIASNSFTERKLELWFSNNDLGKIYLGQSSAASDGTMEEDLSGTGVISSSGYSGLGGSLAFRVSGSQGVSTGVTIGDLFSAQNGLNRDDRIRYDSPTFAGTKLSTSWVDGDEWDLAARYGREFDGTEVALAAGYWDASPTAQKTGYGMSASAKASFGTSLSASYSSEDIEATARDDEEFWYVKLGHDFEMTSLGGSAISIDYSQTEDQ
;
A
#
# COMPACT_ATOMS: atom_id res chain seq x y z
N GLY A 1 -16.71 27.63 -18.50
CA GLY A 1 -15.87 26.48 -18.37
C GLY A 1 -16.46 25.43 -17.46
N ASP A 2 -17.43 24.67 -17.98
CA ASP A 2 -18.32 23.89 -17.12
C ASP A 2 -17.78 22.51 -16.75
N ASN A 3 -16.52 22.17 -17.12
CA ASN A 3 -15.90 20.87 -16.85
C ASN A 3 -14.77 20.92 -15.81
N TRP A 4 -14.53 22.07 -15.19
CA TRP A 4 -13.48 22.25 -14.20
C TRP A 4 -14.03 22.25 -12.78
N SER A 5 -13.35 21.55 -11.90
CA SER A 5 -13.56 21.60 -10.46
C SER A 5 -12.22 21.73 -9.74
N ALA A 6 -12.25 22.32 -8.55
CA ALA A 6 -11.10 22.44 -7.68
C ALA A 6 -11.52 22.26 -6.23
N GLY A 7 -10.62 21.78 -5.41
CA GLY A 7 -10.89 21.59 -3.99
C GLY A 7 -9.61 21.33 -3.20
N THR A 8 -9.81 21.06 -1.93
CA THR A 8 -8.76 20.65 -1.01
C THR A 8 -9.17 19.37 -0.28
N THR A 9 -8.20 18.53 0.05
CA THR A 9 -8.37 17.37 0.92
C THR A 9 -7.50 17.59 2.14
N MET A 10 -8.08 17.42 3.32
CA MET A 10 -7.36 17.40 4.59
C MET A 10 -7.73 16.12 5.33
N GLU A 11 -6.72 15.34 5.70
CA GLU A 11 -6.86 14.15 6.52
C GLU A 11 -5.88 14.20 7.68
N LEU A 12 -6.42 14.16 8.88
CA LEU A 12 -5.66 14.17 10.12
C LEU A 12 -5.85 12.84 10.82
N GLN A 13 -4.75 12.25 11.28
CA GLN A 13 -4.75 11.01 12.04
C GLN A 13 -4.47 11.31 13.50
N PHE A 14 -5.28 10.71 14.35
CA PHE A 14 -5.01 10.63 15.78
C PHE A 14 -4.91 9.17 16.18
N GLU A 15 -3.75 8.76 16.64
CA GLU A 15 -3.48 7.39 17.04
C GLU A 15 -2.68 7.40 18.35
N SER A 16 -3.26 6.84 19.41
CA SER A 16 -2.64 6.86 20.74
C SER A 16 -1.79 5.62 21.02
N ASN A 17 -2.04 4.51 20.34
CA ASN A 17 -1.33 3.25 20.49
C ASN A 17 -1.35 2.50 19.16
N SER A 18 -0.43 2.81 18.28
CA SER A 18 -0.25 2.05 17.04
C SER A 18 0.31 0.66 17.33
N THR A 19 -0.16 -0.35 16.62
CA THR A 19 0.44 -1.68 16.67
C THR A 19 1.83 -1.71 16.03
N ASP A 20 2.14 -0.71 15.21
CA ASP A 20 3.47 -0.52 14.62
C ASP A 20 4.51 -0.06 15.65
N ASP A 21 4.08 0.57 16.74
CA ASP A 21 4.94 1.06 17.80
C ASP A 21 5.14 0.06 18.96
N LEU A 22 4.42 -1.07 18.91
CA LEU A 22 4.55 -2.10 19.94
C LEU A 22 5.75 -3.00 19.66
N THR A 23 6.52 -3.28 20.70
CA THR A 23 7.63 -4.22 20.66
C THR A 23 7.39 -5.38 21.62
N ILE A 24 8.21 -6.43 21.56
CA ILE A 24 8.11 -7.57 22.47
C ILE A 24 8.41 -7.15 23.92
N ASP A 25 9.21 -6.12 24.11
CA ASP A 25 9.64 -5.61 25.43
C ASP A 25 8.76 -4.46 25.92
N GLN A 26 7.92 -3.90 25.04
CA GLN A 26 7.08 -2.75 25.32
C GLN A 26 5.67 -2.99 24.79
N ASN A 27 4.76 -3.27 25.71
CA ASN A 27 3.36 -3.54 25.40
C ASN A 27 2.46 -2.28 25.40
N THR A 28 3.06 -1.12 25.59
CA THR A 28 2.39 0.18 25.52
C THR A 28 3.23 1.05 24.60
N ALA A 29 2.65 1.54 23.52
CA ALA A 29 3.32 2.50 22.66
C ALA A 29 3.76 3.68 23.53
N THR A 30 5.05 3.97 23.53
CA THR A 30 5.51 5.22 24.12
C THR A 30 5.09 6.30 23.15
N ILE A 31 4.04 7.04 23.50
CA ILE A 31 3.62 8.21 22.74
C ILE A 31 4.79 9.20 22.78
N ALA A 32 5.73 9.04 21.88
CA ALA A 32 6.73 10.03 21.63
C ALA A 32 6.03 11.20 20.94
N SER A 33 5.48 12.08 21.75
CA SER A 33 5.15 13.48 21.47
C SER A 33 4.11 13.82 20.38
N ASN A 34 3.71 12.98 19.45
CA ASN A 34 2.75 13.39 18.42
C ASN A 34 1.80 12.25 18.00
N SER A 35 0.77 12.07 18.78
CA SER A 35 -0.37 11.23 18.39
C SER A 35 -1.28 11.87 17.32
N PHE A 36 -0.95 13.08 16.86
CA PHE A 36 -1.70 13.83 15.88
C PHE A 36 -0.80 14.11 14.68
N THR A 37 -1.09 13.46 13.57
CA THR A 37 -0.29 13.58 12.34
C THR A 37 -1.16 14.00 11.17
N GLU A 38 -0.58 14.78 10.29
CA GLU A 38 -1.15 15.10 8.99
C GLU A 38 -0.92 13.90 8.06
N ARG A 39 -2.00 13.38 7.46
CA ARG A 39 -1.92 12.33 6.45
C ARG A 39 -2.06 12.89 5.05
N LYS A 40 -2.95 13.88 4.89
CA LYS A 40 -3.16 14.57 3.61
C LYS A 40 -3.43 16.04 3.85
N LEU A 41 -2.75 16.87 3.10
CA LEU A 41 -3.05 18.27 2.94
C LEU A 41 -2.74 18.67 1.49
N GLU A 42 -3.74 18.62 0.64
CA GLU A 42 -3.56 18.81 -0.79
C GLU A 42 -4.61 19.72 -1.40
N LEU A 43 -4.22 20.43 -2.43
CA LEU A 43 -5.09 21.10 -3.38
C LEU A 43 -5.20 20.22 -4.62
N TRP A 44 -6.37 20.24 -5.27
CA TRP A 44 -6.56 19.57 -6.53
C TRP A 44 -7.38 20.39 -7.53
N PHE A 45 -7.07 20.16 -8.80
CA PHE A 45 -7.78 20.69 -9.95
C PHE A 45 -8.14 19.53 -10.87
N SER A 46 -9.38 19.44 -11.29
CA SER A 46 -9.89 18.34 -12.09
C SER A 46 -10.65 18.86 -13.31
N ASN A 47 -10.48 18.16 -14.41
CA ASN A 47 -11.27 18.31 -15.63
C ASN A 47 -11.62 16.92 -16.17
N ASN A 48 -12.87 16.72 -16.58
CA ASN A 48 -13.36 15.41 -16.99
C ASN A 48 -12.61 14.82 -18.19
N ASP A 49 -12.11 15.68 -19.08
CA ASP A 49 -11.43 15.25 -20.32
C ASP A 49 -9.90 15.25 -20.17
N LEU A 50 -9.37 16.04 -19.23
CA LEU A 50 -7.94 16.23 -19.06
C LEU A 50 -7.36 15.52 -17.82
N GLY A 51 -8.21 14.99 -16.94
CA GLY A 51 -7.78 14.32 -15.72
C GLY A 51 -7.65 15.26 -14.52
N LYS A 52 -6.78 14.93 -13.58
CA LYS A 52 -6.69 15.61 -12.28
C LYS A 52 -5.23 15.83 -11.86
N ILE A 53 -4.94 17.03 -11.39
CA ILE A 53 -3.66 17.43 -10.80
C ILE A 53 -3.86 17.65 -9.32
N TYR A 54 -2.90 17.17 -8.51
CA TYR A 54 -2.84 17.33 -7.07
C TYR A 54 -1.52 17.99 -6.68
N LEU A 55 -1.55 18.82 -5.65
CA LEU A 55 -0.40 19.56 -5.13
C LEU A 55 -0.42 19.50 -3.59
N GLY A 56 0.65 19.06 -2.97
CA GLY A 56 0.85 18.99 -1.52
C GLY A 56 0.98 17.56 -1.00
N GLN A 57 0.92 17.43 0.32
CA GLN A 57 1.12 16.19 1.07
C GLN A 57 -0.01 15.19 0.82
N SER A 58 0.28 14.04 0.23
CA SER A 58 -0.59 12.85 0.13
C SER A 58 0.11 11.72 -0.63
N SER A 59 -0.61 10.62 -0.92
CA SER A 59 -0.11 9.45 -1.64
C SER A 59 0.49 9.80 -3.01
N ALA A 60 1.68 9.31 -3.26
CA ALA A 60 2.31 9.29 -4.57
C ALA A 60 1.52 8.39 -5.55
N ALA A 61 1.89 8.34 -6.83
CA ALA A 61 1.13 7.57 -7.82
C ALA A 61 1.25 6.06 -7.59
N SER A 62 2.43 5.59 -7.20
CA SER A 62 2.71 4.16 -6.95
C SER A 62 2.19 3.65 -5.60
N ASP A 63 1.91 4.55 -4.64
CA ASP A 63 1.38 4.15 -3.32
C ASP A 63 0.12 3.29 -3.46
N GLY A 64 0.10 2.12 -2.85
CA GLY A 64 -1.00 1.17 -2.89
C GLY A 64 -1.11 0.33 -4.17
N THR A 65 -0.12 0.34 -5.07
CA THR A 65 -0.18 -0.51 -6.28
C THR A 65 0.01 -1.99 -6.00
N MET A 66 0.47 -2.36 -4.79
CA MET A 66 0.60 -3.75 -4.35
C MET A 66 -0.61 -4.28 -3.59
N GLU A 67 -1.68 -3.49 -3.43
CA GLU A 67 -2.73 -3.73 -2.44
C GLU A 67 -4.09 -4.06 -3.05
N GLU A 68 -4.19 -4.37 -4.34
CA GLU A 68 -5.48 -4.74 -4.96
C GLU A 68 -6.03 -6.02 -4.32
N ASP A 69 -7.12 -5.89 -3.57
CA ASP A 69 -7.71 -6.96 -2.78
C ASP A 69 -9.25 -6.83 -2.71
N LEU A 70 -9.93 -7.76 -3.34
CA LEU A 70 -11.40 -7.86 -3.35
C LEU A 70 -11.95 -8.88 -2.34
N SER A 71 -11.11 -9.35 -1.41
CA SER A 71 -11.49 -10.40 -0.45
C SER A 71 -12.43 -9.96 0.66
N GLY A 72 -12.61 -8.65 0.87
CA GLY A 72 -13.34 -8.12 2.01
C GLY A 72 -12.59 -8.17 3.36
N THR A 73 -11.37 -8.73 3.39
CA THR A 73 -10.55 -8.86 4.61
C THR A 73 -9.28 -8.01 4.59
N GLY A 74 -9.11 -7.10 3.63
CA GLY A 74 -7.92 -6.27 3.45
C GLY A 74 -7.52 -5.46 4.68
N VAL A 75 -8.48 -5.05 5.51
CA VAL A 75 -8.22 -4.34 6.79
C VAL A 75 -7.59 -5.22 7.87
N ILE A 76 -7.62 -6.54 7.73
CA ILE A 76 -7.05 -7.50 8.68
C ILE A 76 -5.76 -8.08 8.14
N SER A 77 -5.70 -8.36 6.86
CA SER A 77 -4.56 -8.97 6.18
C SER A 77 -4.48 -8.47 4.75
N SER A 78 -3.32 -8.00 4.34
CA SER A 78 -3.00 -7.51 3.01
C SER A 78 -1.55 -7.87 2.66
N SER A 79 -1.06 -7.43 1.53
CA SER A 79 0.35 -7.56 1.15
C SER A 79 1.32 -6.78 2.05
N GLY A 80 0.82 -5.91 2.94
CA GLY A 80 1.60 -5.18 3.94
C GLY A 80 1.22 -5.57 5.36
N TYR A 81 2.15 -6.12 6.12
CA TYR A 81 1.94 -6.57 7.50
C TYR A 81 2.40 -5.57 8.57
N SER A 82 2.89 -4.41 8.18
CA SER A 82 3.34 -3.38 9.13
C SER A 82 2.24 -3.00 10.12
N GLY A 83 1.00 -2.83 9.67
CA GLY A 83 -0.14 -2.46 10.49
C GLY A 83 -0.64 -3.52 11.49
N LEU A 84 -0.09 -4.74 11.47
CA LEU A 84 -0.47 -5.85 12.36
C LEU A 84 0.68 -6.32 13.25
N GLY A 85 1.25 -5.40 14.01
CA GLY A 85 2.39 -5.69 14.89
C GLY A 85 3.71 -5.77 14.13
N GLY A 86 3.85 -4.96 13.08
CA GLY A 86 5.03 -4.91 12.23
C GLY A 86 6.32 -4.66 12.98
N SER A 87 6.30 -3.91 14.07
CA SER A 87 7.48 -3.64 14.93
C SER A 87 7.86 -4.77 15.89
N LEU A 88 7.11 -5.89 15.91
CA LEU A 88 7.48 -7.04 16.70
C LEU A 88 8.73 -7.73 16.13
N ALA A 89 9.84 -7.67 16.87
CA ALA A 89 11.11 -8.21 16.47
C ALA A 89 11.25 -9.71 16.81
N PHE A 90 11.94 -10.45 15.95
CA PHE A 90 12.33 -11.82 16.23
C PHE A 90 13.37 -11.89 17.35
N ARG A 91 13.37 -12.99 18.09
CA ARG A 91 14.32 -13.25 19.19
C ARG A 91 15.44 -14.16 18.73
N VAL A 92 16.64 -13.91 19.29
CA VAL A 92 17.77 -14.81 19.11
C VAL A 92 17.44 -16.16 19.76
N SER A 93 17.56 -17.25 19.01
CA SER A 93 17.29 -18.60 19.53
C SER A 93 18.15 -18.94 20.75
N GLY A 94 17.51 -19.39 21.82
CA GLY A 94 18.18 -19.75 23.07
C GLY A 94 18.53 -18.55 23.99
N SER A 95 18.24 -17.33 23.60
CA SER A 95 18.52 -16.12 24.37
C SER A 95 17.25 -15.33 24.63
N GLN A 96 16.55 -15.64 25.72
CA GLN A 96 15.35 -14.87 26.10
C GLN A 96 15.74 -13.41 26.35
N GLY A 97 14.98 -12.49 25.77
CA GLY A 97 15.17 -11.05 25.95
C GLY A 97 16.14 -10.40 24.96
N VAL A 98 16.77 -11.14 24.05
CA VAL A 98 17.65 -10.58 23.02
C VAL A 98 16.92 -10.52 21.67
N SER A 99 16.67 -9.30 21.16
CA SER A 99 16.10 -9.07 19.83
C SER A 99 17.15 -9.34 18.75
N THR A 100 16.71 -9.83 17.60
CA THR A 100 17.54 -9.90 16.39
C THR A 100 17.72 -8.55 15.71
N GLY A 101 16.85 -7.57 16.03
CA GLY A 101 16.72 -6.31 15.30
C GLY A 101 15.86 -6.40 14.05
N VAL A 102 15.50 -7.61 13.61
CA VAL A 102 14.62 -7.85 12.45
C VAL A 102 13.18 -7.98 12.95
N THR A 103 12.26 -7.27 12.33
CA THR A 103 10.85 -7.22 12.71
C THR A 103 9.97 -8.01 11.72
N ILE A 104 8.71 -8.20 12.09
CA ILE A 104 7.71 -8.79 11.18
C ILE A 104 7.53 -7.90 9.94
N GLY A 105 7.48 -6.58 10.11
CA GLY A 105 7.34 -5.63 9.01
C GLY A 105 8.49 -5.70 8.01
N ASP A 106 9.71 -5.95 8.48
CA ASP A 106 10.89 -6.03 7.61
C ASP A 106 10.87 -7.29 6.70
N LEU A 107 10.19 -8.35 7.11
CA LEU A 107 10.22 -9.64 6.39
C LEU A 107 8.94 -9.95 5.61
N PHE A 108 7.82 -9.31 5.94
CA PHE A 108 6.52 -9.72 5.41
C PHE A 108 5.72 -8.57 4.79
N SER A 109 6.36 -7.46 4.44
CA SER A 109 5.70 -6.33 3.80
C SER A 109 6.16 -6.18 2.35
N ALA A 110 5.21 -5.98 1.45
CA ALA A 110 5.50 -5.62 0.06
C ALA A 110 6.21 -4.26 0.01
N GLN A 111 7.12 -4.11 -0.95
CA GLN A 111 7.58 -2.80 -1.39
C GLN A 111 6.41 -2.14 -2.12
N ASN A 112 5.88 -1.04 -1.57
CA ASN A 112 4.60 -0.47 -2.00
C ASN A 112 4.74 0.90 -2.67
N GLY A 113 5.84 1.12 -3.36
CA GLY A 113 6.13 2.35 -4.08
C GLY A 113 6.56 3.51 -3.17
N LEU A 114 6.46 4.71 -3.69
CA LEU A 114 6.61 5.93 -2.91
C LEU A 114 5.35 6.12 -2.07
N ASN A 115 5.54 6.33 -0.78
CA ASN A 115 4.45 6.51 0.17
C ASN A 115 3.76 7.89 0.03
N ARG A 116 3.36 8.49 1.13
CA ARG A 116 2.81 9.84 1.20
C ARG A 116 3.92 10.83 1.49
N ASP A 117 3.97 11.87 0.65
CA ASP A 117 4.89 12.97 0.80
C ASP A 117 4.36 14.24 0.09
N ASP A 118 5.09 15.35 0.17
CA ASP A 118 4.85 16.52 -0.63
C ASP A 118 5.14 16.23 -2.09
N ARG A 119 4.12 16.37 -2.94
CA ARG A 119 4.26 16.00 -4.35
C ARG A 119 3.38 16.84 -5.27
N ILE A 120 3.71 16.76 -6.54
CA ILE A 120 2.82 17.06 -7.67
C ILE A 120 2.44 15.71 -8.27
N ARG A 121 1.13 15.42 -8.34
CA ARG A 121 0.62 14.20 -8.95
C ARG A 121 -0.38 14.53 -10.06
N TYR A 122 -0.31 13.77 -11.13
CA TYR A 122 -1.30 13.77 -12.20
C TYR A 122 -1.96 12.40 -12.33
N ASP A 123 -3.29 12.40 -12.41
CA ASP A 123 -4.10 11.24 -12.74
C ASP A 123 -4.81 11.50 -14.08
N SER A 124 -4.66 10.62 -15.05
CA SER A 124 -5.38 10.68 -16.32
C SER A 124 -6.88 10.48 -16.12
N PRO A 125 -7.71 10.86 -17.09
CA PRO A 125 -9.08 10.34 -17.21
C PRO A 125 -9.05 8.81 -17.25
N THR A 126 -10.12 8.19 -16.76
CA THR A 126 -10.28 6.73 -16.87
C THR A 126 -10.73 6.38 -18.28
N PHE A 127 -9.96 5.54 -18.95
CA PHE A 127 -10.29 5.03 -20.29
C PHE A 127 -10.44 3.50 -20.24
N ALA A 128 -11.60 3.00 -20.61
CA ALA A 128 -11.94 1.57 -20.63
C ALA A 128 -11.61 0.81 -19.32
N GLY A 129 -11.75 1.48 -18.16
CA GLY A 129 -11.42 0.96 -16.84
C GLY A 129 -9.98 1.23 -16.39
N THR A 130 -9.11 1.74 -17.28
CA THR A 130 -7.70 2.03 -16.96
C THR A 130 -7.50 3.50 -16.61
N LYS A 131 -6.72 3.76 -15.56
CA LYS A 131 -6.24 5.07 -15.15
C LYS A 131 -4.71 5.03 -15.01
N LEU A 132 -4.03 6.01 -15.60
CA LEU A 132 -2.59 6.20 -15.48
C LEU A 132 -2.32 7.35 -14.51
N SER A 133 -1.29 7.22 -13.71
CA SER A 133 -0.88 8.23 -12.73
C SER A 133 0.63 8.40 -12.74
N THR A 134 1.10 9.60 -12.42
CA THR A 134 2.52 9.88 -12.18
C THR A 134 2.64 10.93 -11.11
N SER A 135 3.70 10.88 -10.32
CA SER A 135 4.04 11.94 -9.38
C SER A 135 5.52 12.30 -9.41
N TRP A 136 5.77 13.54 -9.03
CA TRP A 136 7.07 14.06 -8.66
C TRP A 136 7.01 14.42 -7.19
N VAL A 137 7.87 13.80 -6.40
CA VAL A 137 7.85 13.83 -4.93
C VAL A 137 9.04 14.65 -4.43
N ASP A 138 8.97 15.17 -3.22
CA ASP A 138 10.08 15.89 -2.60
C ASP A 138 11.36 15.02 -2.58
N GLY A 139 12.53 15.65 -2.73
CA GLY A 139 13.78 14.93 -2.86
C GLY A 139 14.14 14.46 -4.28
N ASP A 140 13.44 14.96 -5.31
CA ASP A 140 13.61 14.59 -6.72
C ASP A 140 13.19 13.13 -7.05
N GLU A 141 12.42 12.51 -6.19
CA GLU A 141 11.84 11.19 -6.42
C GLU A 141 10.66 11.26 -7.42
N TRP A 142 10.40 10.18 -8.13
CA TRP A 142 9.29 10.13 -9.07
C TRP A 142 8.73 8.72 -9.24
N ASP A 143 7.50 8.64 -9.71
CA ASP A 143 6.84 7.36 -9.94
C ASP A 143 5.82 7.38 -11.08
N LEU A 144 5.45 6.19 -11.49
CA LEU A 144 4.40 5.90 -12.45
C LEU A 144 3.51 4.78 -11.92
N ALA A 145 2.22 4.87 -12.19
CA ALA A 145 1.28 3.80 -11.88
C ALA A 145 0.21 3.65 -12.95
N ALA A 146 -0.25 2.42 -13.13
CA ALA A 146 -1.42 2.07 -13.90
C ALA A 146 -2.38 1.27 -13.01
N ARG A 147 -3.66 1.63 -13.03
CA ARG A 147 -4.72 0.89 -12.33
C ARG A 147 -5.86 0.59 -13.28
N TYR A 148 -6.36 -0.62 -13.18
CA TYR A 148 -7.49 -1.09 -13.97
C TYR A 148 -8.54 -1.70 -13.05
N GLY A 149 -9.80 -1.32 -13.24
CA GLY A 149 -10.92 -1.89 -12.51
C GLY A 149 -12.12 -2.06 -13.41
N ARG A 150 -12.68 -3.26 -13.45
CA ARG A 150 -13.86 -3.55 -14.24
C ARG A 150 -14.59 -4.80 -13.74
N GLU A 151 -15.90 -4.84 -14.03
CA GLU A 151 -16.74 -6.02 -13.86
C GLU A 151 -17.07 -6.66 -15.23
N PHE A 152 -17.00 -7.98 -15.28
CA PHE A 152 -17.32 -8.81 -16.43
C PHE A 152 -18.23 -9.95 -15.98
N ASP A 153 -19.47 -9.96 -16.44
CA ASP A 153 -20.45 -11.01 -16.15
C ASP A 153 -20.55 -11.38 -14.66
N GLY A 154 -20.51 -10.36 -13.77
CA GLY A 154 -20.55 -10.53 -12.33
C GLY A 154 -19.21 -10.92 -11.69
N THR A 155 -18.13 -10.94 -12.46
CA THR A 155 -16.76 -11.08 -11.94
C THR A 155 -16.11 -9.71 -11.89
N GLU A 156 -15.78 -9.24 -10.69
CA GLU A 156 -14.96 -8.03 -10.46
C GLU A 156 -13.50 -8.34 -10.70
N VAL A 157 -12.79 -7.44 -11.37
CA VAL A 157 -11.33 -7.53 -11.60
C VAL A 157 -10.72 -6.18 -11.26
N ALA A 158 -9.65 -6.20 -10.44
CA ALA A 158 -8.82 -5.07 -10.11
C ALA A 158 -7.35 -5.42 -10.37
N LEU A 159 -6.63 -4.54 -11.06
CA LEU A 159 -5.21 -4.69 -11.37
C LEU A 159 -4.51 -3.38 -11.07
N ALA A 160 -3.31 -3.44 -10.53
CA ALA A 160 -2.44 -2.29 -10.40
C ALA A 160 -0.99 -2.68 -10.72
N ALA A 161 -0.23 -1.71 -11.23
CA ALA A 161 1.20 -1.83 -11.42
C ALA A 161 1.84 -0.45 -11.18
N GLY A 162 3.02 -0.44 -10.57
CA GLY A 162 3.79 0.75 -10.27
C GLY A 162 5.27 0.57 -10.57
N TYR A 163 5.92 1.69 -10.86
CA TYR A 163 7.36 1.85 -10.88
C TYR A 163 7.72 3.10 -10.12
N TRP A 164 8.77 3.07 -9.34
CA TRP A 164 9.24 4.20 -8.56
C TRP A 164 10.77 4.31 -8.58
N ASP A 165 11.23 5.54 -8.49
CA ASP A 165 12.63 5.91 -8.39
C ASP A 165 12.81 6.83 -7.18
N ALA A 166 13.38 6.30 -6.11
CA ALA A 166 13.79 6.99 -4.89
C ALA A 166 15.33 7.09 -4.82
N SER A 167 16.05 6.87 -5.93
CA SER A 167 17.50 6.85 -5.96
C SER A 167 18.18 8.14 -5.50
N PRO A 168 17.61 9.34 -5.70
CA PRO A 168 18.24 10.56 -5.20
C PRO A 168 18.33 10.66 -3.68
N THR A 169 17.38 10.07 -2.95
CA THR A 169 17.31 10.16 -1.47
C THR A 169 17.57 8.83 -0.78
N ALA A 170 16.92 7.76 -1.24
CA ALA A 170 17.00 6.44 -0.62
C ALA A 170 17.92 5.46 -1.39
N GLN A 171 18.42 5.85 -2.55
CA GLN A 171 19.23 5.00 -3.44
C GLN A 171 18.51 3.69 -3.81
N LYS A 172 17.23 3.81 -4.11
CA LYS A 172 16.35 2.69 -4.41
C LYS A 172 15.54 2.93 -5.67
N THR A 173 15.42 1.90 -6.49
CA THR A 173 14.43 1.83 -7.56
C THR A 173 13.60 0.57 -7.41
N GLY A 174 12.35 0.62 -7.81
CA GLY A 174 11.52 -0.56 -7.67
C GLY A 174 10.33 -0.58 -8.63
N TYR A 175 9.74 -1.74 -8.72
CA TYR A 175 8.51 -1.95 -9.45
C TYR A 175 7.67 -3.03 -8.76
N GLY A 176 6.38 -3.00 -9.06
CA GLY A 176 5.53 -4.03 -8.55
C GLY A 176 4.15 -4.02 -9.18
N MET A 177 3.41 -5.10 -8.94
CA MET A 177 2.07 -5.27 -9.46
C MET A 177 1.20 -6.05 -8.50
N SER A 178 -0.10 -5.78 -8.55
CA SER A 178 -1.10 -6.59 -7.88
C SER A 178 -2.30 -6.85 -8.76
N ALA A 179 -2.98 -7.93 -8.49
CA ALA A 179 -4.19 -8.35 -9.18
C ALA A 179 -5.15 -8.98 -8.19
N SER A 180 -6.44 -8.67 -8.32
CA SER A 180 -7.49 -9.33 -7.59
C SER A 180 -8.68 -9.60 -8.51
N ALA A 181 -9.30 -10.76 -8.36
CA ALA A 181 -10.54 -11.10 -9.05
C ALA A 181 -11.51 -11.72 -8.05
N LYS A 182 -12.78 -11.30 -8.14
CA LYS A 182 -13.88 -11.78 -7.29
C LYS A 182 -15.05 -12.23 -8.13
N ALA A 183 -15.39 -13.49 -8.00
CA ALA A 183 -16.53 -14.06 -8.67
C ALA A 183 -17.86 -13.63 -8.03
N SER A 184 -18.96 -13.65 -8.78
CA SER A 184 -20.31 -13.25 -8.33
C SER A 184 -20.82 -14.04 -7.11
N PHE A 185 -20.28 -15.23 -6.85
CA PHE A 185 -20.63 -16.04 -5.69
C PHE A 185 -19.75 -15.74 -4.46
N GLY A 186 -18.94 -14.67 -4.48
CA GLY A 186 -18.20 -14.14 -3.33
C GLY A 186 -16.76 -14.66 -3.17
N THR A 187 -16.31 -15.64 -3.96
CA THR A 187 -14.91 -16.12 -3.87
C THR A 187 -13.98 -15.19 -4.64
N SER A 188 -12.87 -14.81 -4.01
CA SER A 188 -11.83 -13.95 -4.58
C SER A 188 -10.45 -14.58 -4.52
N LEU A 189 -9.61 -14.23 -5.48
CA LEU A 189 -8.18 -14.53 -5.51
C LEU A 189 -7.43 -13.23 -5.72
N SER A 190 -6.46 -12.95 -4.83
CA SER A 190 -5.57 -11.78 -4.95
C SER A 190 -4.13 -12.25 -4.96
N ALA A 191 -3.27 -11.56 -5.70
CA ALA A 191 -1.84 -11.80 -5.74
C ALA A 191 -1.09 -10.48 -5.95
N SER A 192 0.11 -10.37 -5.37
CA SER A 192 1.02 -9.26 -5.63
C SER A 192 2.47 -9.74 -5.72
N TYR A 193 3.25 -8.97 -6.46
CA TYR A 193 4.69 -9.12 -6.61
C TYR A 193 5.35 -7.75 -6.64
N SER A 194 6.45 -7.59 -5.93
CA SER A 194 7.30 -6.40 -6.00
C SER A 194 8.77 -6.78 -5.94
N SER A 195 9.60 -5.92 -6.53
CA SER A 195 11.05 -6.01 -6.44
C SER A 195 11.64 -4.61 -6.29
N GLU A 196 12.64 -4.48 -5.43
CA GLU A 196 13.34 -3.24 -5.15
C GLU A 196 14.85 -3.46 -5.21
N ASP A 197 15.53 -2.68 -6.06
CA ASP A 197 16.98 -2.63 -6.16
C ASP A 197 17.52 -1.53 -5.22
N ILE A 198 18.47 -1.89 -4.36
CA ILE A 198 19.11 -0.98 -3.40
C ILE A 198 20.55 -0.73 -3.87
N GLU A 199 20.75 0.35 -4.62
CA GLU A 199 22.03 0.70 -5.25
C GLU A 199 23.19 0.91 -4.25
N ALA A 200 22.89 1.25 -2.99
CA ALA A 200 23.90 1.58 -1.99
C ALA A 200 24.59 0.37 -1.34
N THR A 201 24.09 -0.81 -1.58
CA THR A 201 24.60 -2.04 -0.95
C THR A 201 25.00 -3.05 -2.01
N ALA A 202 26.00 -3.87 -1.71
CA ALA A 202 26.31 -5.07 -2.52
C ALA A 202 25.32 -6.21 -2.21
N ARG A 203 24.08 -5.86 -1.86
CA ARG A 203 22.97 -6.80 -1.66
C ARG A 203 22.26 -6.96 -2.99
N ASP A 204 21.76 -8.13 -3.22
CA ASP A 204 20.90 -8.41 -4.36
C ASP A 204 19.50 -7.79 -4.16
N ASP A 205 18.70 -7.77 -5.20
CA ASP A 205 17.37 -7.18 -5.20
C ASP A 205 16.48 -7.86 -4.14
N GLU A 206 15.71 -7.08 -3.42
CA GLU A 206 14.69 -7.58 -2.51
C GLU A 206 13.42 -7.91 -3.30
N GLU A 207 12.97 -9.15 -3.24
CA GLU A 207 11.76 -9.61 -3.91
C GLU A 207 10.70 -10.01 -2.89
N PHE A 208 9.46 -9.61 -3.17
CA PHE A 208 8.29 -9.98 -2.37
C PHE A 208 7.18 -10.53 -3.26
N TRP A 209 6.49 -11.56 -2.80
CA TRP A 209 5.25 -12.00 -3.40
C TRP A 209 4.21 -12.46 -2.38
N TYR A 210 2.97 -12.36 -2.76
CA TYR A 210 1.80 -12.59 -1.93
C TYR A 210 0.68 -13.22 -2.72
N VAL A 211 -0.06 -14.14 -2.09
CA VAL A 211 -1.28 -14.75 -2.64
C VAL A 211 -2.31 -14.88 -1.54
N LYS A 212 -3.57 -14.56 -1.86
CA LYS A 212 -4.70 -14.63 -0.94
C LYS A 212 -5.93 -15.23 -1.61
N LEU A 213 -6.58 -16.16 -0.92
CA LEU A 213 -7.89 -16.68 -1.26
C LEU A 213 -8.90 -16.17 -0.24
N GLY A 214 -9.96 -15.50 -0.70
CA GLY A 214 -11.02 -14.94 0.12
C GLY A 214 -12.40 -15.47 -0.28
N HIS A 215 -13.34 -15.34 0.64
CA HIS A 215 -14.75 -15.64 0.39
C HIS A 215 -15.66 -14.76 1.24
N ASP A 216 -16.56 -14.04 0.57
CA ASP A 216 -17.61 -13.24 1.20
C ASP A 216 -18.88 -14.08 1.33
N PHE A 217 -19.57 -13.95 2.44
CA PHE A 217 -20.85 -14.63 2.70
C PHE A 217 -21.72 -13.83 3.66
N GLU A 218 -23.00 -14.15 3.68
CA GLU A 218 -23.93 -13.58 4.66
C GLU A 218 -24.21 -14.63 5.74
N MET A 219 -23.72 -14.39 6.97
CA MET A 219 -23.98 -15.26 8.11
C MET A 219 -25.17 -14.79 8.94
N THR A 220 -25.40 -13.50 8.99
CA THR A 220 -26.44 -12.88 9.82
C THR A 220 -27.07 -11.68 9.11
N SER A 221 -28.27 -11.26 9.56
CA SER A 221 -28.90 -10.02 9.08
C SER A 221 -28.21 -8.72 9.52
N LEU A 222 -27.12 -8.81 10.28
CA LEU A 222 -26.36 -7.66 10.78
C LEU A 222 -25.35 -7.12 9.76
N GLY A 223 -25.05 -7.89 8.71
CA GLY A 223 -24.13 -7.49 7.65
C GLY A 223 -23.39 -8.66 7.03
N GLY A 224 -22.61 -8.34 5.97
CA GLY A 224 -21.75 -9.31 5.30
C GLY A 224 -20.62 -9.78 6.21
N SER A 225 -20.13 -10.98 5.94
CA SER A 225 -18.97 -11.60 6.58
C SER A 225 -17.98 -11.99 5.52
N ALA A 226 -16.69 -12.00 5.86
CA ALA A 226 -15.63 -12.46 4.97
C ALA A 226 -14.62 -13.31 5.72
N ILE A 227 -14.01 -14.26 5.02
CA ILE A 227 -12.91 -15.08 5.50
C ILE A 227 -11.84 -15.17 4.43
N SER A 228 -10.59 -15.22 4.83
CA SER A 228 -9.47 -15.42 3.90
C SER A 228 -8.37 -16.28 4.49
N ILE A 229 -7.53 -16.80 3.61
CA ILE A 229 -6.23 -17.37 3.91
C ILE A 229 -5.23 -16.78 2.93
N ASP A 230 -4.04 -16.45 3.41
CA ASP A 230 -2.98 -15.87 2.59
C ASP A 230 -1.61 -16.47 2.90
N TYR A 231 -0.69 -16.21 1.99
CA TYR A 231 0.72 -16.58 2.09
C TYR A 231 1.56 -15.45 1.46
N SER A 232 2.62 -15.06 2.13
CA SER A 232 3.63 -14.14 1.61
C SER A 232 5.03 -14.69 1.78
N GLN A 233 5.95 -14.24 0.94
CA GLN A 233 7.37 -14.54 1.01
C GLN A 233 8.17 -13.33 0.57
N THR A 234 9.20 -13.01 1.35
CA THR A 234 10.26 -12.06 0.97
C THR A 234 11.52 -12.85 0.72
N GLU A 235 12.20 -12.56 -0.37
CA GLU A 235 13.51 -13.11 -0.71
C GLU A 235 14.49 -11.94 -0.77
N ASP A 236 15.59 -12.04 -0.02
CA ASP A 236 16.76 -11.17 -0.04
C ASP A 236 17.89 -12.05 -0.59
N GLN A 237 18.26 -11.86 -1.85
CA GLN A 237 19.26 -12.68 -2.55
C GLN A 237 20.67 -12.16 -2.35
#